data_9c74aa36f57801b0b03f26ecbfa574dd
#
_entry.id   9c74aa36f57801b0b03f26ecbfa574dd
#
_cell.length_a   1.000
_cell.length_b   1.000
_cell.length_c   1.000
_cell.angle_alpha   90.00
_cell.angle_beta   90.00
_cell.angle_gamma   90.00
#
_symmetry.space_group_name_H-M   'P 1'
#
loop_
_entity.id
_entity.type
_entity.pdbx_description
1 polymer ?
#
loop_
_entity_poly.entity_id
_entity_poly.type
_entity_poly.pdbx_seq_one_letter_code
_entity_poly.pdbx_strand_id
1 'polypeptide(L)'
;MIKKLYHIYRSQEAEFERALGEILHAIAAENKNVIRIVFFGSPADNDEYAEQRQKIELATRAEFSNAPMLAYVAQAPLRSTLAAEVTTIAEEDIKEIVYHEDYILINGSEIISGGIYSDTALGIDQQADAIFDRIEQILQNESVKVDDIVRQWNYIERITHLGQRGQHYQLFNDSRSQFYNTTQWANGYPAATGIGTQTGGVIVVFDAVRDSAQCSTAIDNPLQISAHAYSQQVLINTTDAHKTTPKFERARHIEGEEQMIYISGTAAIRGEESCQQDIVGQTALTMENIDHLISVENQATSGVSSPTKMEYATMRAYLKYCDNLDDVTTWIDEHYPNMQIIYLWADICREELLIEIEGIATQID
;
A
#
# COMPACT_ATOMS: atom_id res chain seq x y z
N MET A 1 -5.97 16.88 7.92
CA MET A 1 -4.88 16.34 7.08
C MET A 1 -4.61 17.28 5.92
N ILE A 2 -3.35 17.43 5.51
CA ILE A 2 -3.00 18.27 4.34
C ILE A 2 -3.41 17.60 3.03
N LYS A 3 -3.64 18.42 1.98
CA LYS A 3 -3.90 17.95 0.63
C LYS A 3 -2.66 17.27 0.05
N LYS A 4 -2.83 16.06 -0.51
CA LYS A 4 -1.77 15.29 -1.17
C LYS A 4 -2.11 15.11 -2.64
N LEU A 5 -1.10 15.24 -3.49
CA LEU A 5 -1.20 14.96 -4.91
C LEU A 5 -0.31 13.76 -5.27
N TYR A 6 -0.78 12.96 -6.21
CA TYR A 6 -0.14 11.70 -6.58
C TYR A 6 0.23 11.71 -8.06
N HIS A 7 1.43 11.24 -8.36
CA HIS A 7 1.97 11.21 -9.71
C HIS A 7 2.66 9.88 -9.97
N ILE A 8 2.59 9.38 -11.20
CA ILE A 8 3.25 8.14 -11.61
C ILE A 8 4.26 8.46 -12.70
N TYR A 9 5.51 8.06 -12.47
CA TYR A 9 6.61 8.16 -13.43
C TYR A 9 7.06 6.77 -13.85
N ARG A 10 7.48 6.62 -15.11
CA ARG A 10 7.94 5.35 -15.67
C ARG A 10 9.11 5.59 -16.59
N SER A 11 10.07 4.66 -16.59
CA SER A 11 11.17 4.64 -17.55
C SER A 11 11.24 3.29 -18.25
N GLN A 12 11.55 3.31 -19.54
CA GLN A 12 11.81 2.14 -20.37
C GLN A 12 13.30 1.96 -20.66
N GLU A 13 14.16 2.83 -20.11
CA GLU A 13 15.61 2.70 -20.20
C GLU A 13 16.04 1.32 -19.69
N ALA A 14 16.86 0.61 -20.47
CA ALA A 14 17.18 -0.78 -20.17
C ALA A 14 18.07 -0.94 -18.92
N GLU A 15 18.92 0.04 -18.63
CA GLU A 15 19.82 0.04 -17.50
C GLU A 15 19.18 0.75 -16.29
N PHE A 16 19.24 0.11 -15.14
CA PHE A 16 18.62 0.59 -13.91
C PHE A 16 19.01 2.03 -13.54
N GLU A 17 20.32 2.34 -13.58
CA GLU A 17 20.81 3.68 -13.21
C GLU A 17 20.31 4.77 -14.17
N ARG A 18 20.17 4.46 -15.46
CA ARG A 18 19.62 5.40 -16.45
C ARG A 18 18.12 5.60 -16.21
N ALA A 19 17.39 4.50 -15.97
CA ALA A 19 15.96 4.56 -15.64
C ALA A 19 15.72 5.38 -14.38
N LEU A 20 16.53 5.18 -13.34
CA LEU A 20 16.49 5.94 -12.09
C LEU A 20 16.77 7.42 -12.31
N GLY A 21 17.84 7.75 -13.06
CA GLY A 21 18.20 9.12 -13.38
C GLY A 21 17.12 9.85 -14.17
N GLU A 22 16.51 9.19 -15.17
CA GLU A 22 15.39 9.75 -15.95
C GLU A 22 14.20 10.09 -15.06
N ILE A 23 13.79 9.17 -14.19
CA ILE A 23 12.66 9.35 -13.27
C ILE A 23 12.95 10.48 -12.28
N LEU A 24 14.10 10.48 -11.61
CA LEU A 24 14.44 11.50 -10.62
C LEU A 24 14.54 12.88 -11.24
N HIS A 25 15.14 13.00 -12.44
CA HIS A 25 15.21 14.26 -13.17
C HIS A 25 13.80 14.77 -13.56
N ALA A 26 12.92 13.89 -14.02
CA ALA A 26 11.54 14.26 -14.34
C ALA A 26 10.76 14.76 -13.12
N ILE A 27 10.92 14.10 -11.97
CA ILE A 27 10.29 14.53 -10.71
C ILE A 27 10.82 15.90 -10.27
N ALA A 28 12.15 16.08 -10.29
CA ALA A 28 12.79 17.32 -9.84
C ALA A 28 12.43 18.52 -10.74
N ALA A 29 12.26 18.27 -12.06
CA ALA A 29 11.90 19.33 -13.04
C ALA A 29 10.52 19.95 -12.76
N GLU A 30 9.61 19.26 -12.06
CA GLU A 30 8.30 19.80 -11.70
C GLU A 30 8.34 20.78 -10.51
N ASN A 31 9.46 20.85 -9.81
CA ASN A 31 9.68 21.76 -8.67
C ASN A 31 8.56 21.72 -7.61
N LYS A 32 8.09 20.52 -7.30
CA LYS A 32 7.05 20.25 -6.29
C LYS A 32 7.67 19.81 -4.95
N ASN A 33 6.94 20.00 -3.85
CA ASN A 33 7.32 19.47 -2.56
C ASN A 33 7.06 17.98 -2.47
N VAL A 34 8.04 17.18 -2.86
CA VAL A 34 7.99 15.73 -2.82
C VAL A 34 8.20 15.25 -1.39
N ILE A 35 7.26 14.48 -0.86
CA ILE A 35 7.33 13.93 0.50
C ILE A 35 7.60 12.43 0.53
N ARG A 36 7.17 11.67 -0.49
CA ARG A 36 7.46 10.24 -0.61
C ARG A 36 7.60 9.81 -2.06
N ILE A 37 8.53 8.90 -2.32
CA ILE A 37 8.67 8.19 -3.59
C ILE A 37 8.69 6.69 -3.30
N VAL A 38 7.77 5.94 -3.91
CA VAL A 38 7.77 4.47 -3.89
C VAL A 38 8.22 3.98 -5.26
N PHE A 39 9.41 3.40 -5.32
CA PHE A 39 9.94 2.80 -6.54
C PHE A 39 9.54 1.34 -6.65
N PHE A 40 9.26 0.90 -7.88
CA PHE A 40 8.96 -0.47 -8.23
C PHE A 40 9.95 -0.94 -9.30
N GLY A 41 10.61 -2.05 -9.05
CA GLY A 41 11.65 -2.60 -9.92
C GLY A 41 11.69 -4.12 -9.89
N SER A 42 12.62 -4.70 -10.64
CA SER A 42 12.73 -6.14 -10.85
C SER A 42 14.15 -6.66 -10.56
N PRO A 43 14.65 -6.54 -9.31
CA PRO A 43 15.94 -7.13 -8.94
C PRO A 43 15.84 -8.65 -8.98
N ALA A 44 16.92 -9.32 -9.42
CA ALA A 44 16.97 -10.76 -9.57
C ALA A 44 17.02 -11.52 -8.24
N ASP A 45 17.64 -10.93 -7.23
CA ASP A 45 17.81 -11.50 -5.90
C ASP A 45 17.96 -10.43 -4.81
N ASN A 46 18.20 -10.85 -3.56
CA ASN A 46 18.33 -9.95 -2.42
C ASN A 46 19.64 -9.13 -2.43
N ASP A 47 20.69 -9.60 -3.08
CA ASP A 47 21.94 -8.85 -3.21
C ASP A 47 21.76 -7.69 -4.19
N GLU A 48 21.20 -7.95 -5.36
CA GLU A 48 20.84 -6.90 -6.33
C GLU A 48 19.80 -5.94 -5.78
N TYR A 49 18.80 -6.44 -5.05
CA TYR A 49 17.82 -5.61 -4.36
C TYR A 49 18.47 -4.60 -3.41
N ALA A 50 19.41 -5.06 -2.58
CA ALA A 50 20.13 -4.21 -1.65
C ALA A 50 20.99 -3.16 -2.39
N GLU A 51 21.67 -3.56 -3.47
CA GLU A 51 22.48 -2.67 -4.31
C GLU A 51 21.59 -1.59 -4.98
N GLN A 52 20.49 -1.99 -5.59
CA GLN A 52 19.57 -1.05 -6.25
C GLN A 52 18.93 -0.08 -5.25
N ARG A 53 18.56 -0.55 -4.06
CA ARG A 53 18.03 0.30 -2.99
C ARG A 53 19.07 1.35 -2.58
N GLN A 54 20.32 0.96 -2.39
CA GLN A 54 21.41 1.91 -2.06
C GLN A 54 21.60 2.96 -3.18
N LYS A 55 21.54 2.55 -4.44
CA LYS A 55 21.62 3.47 -5.59
C LYS A 55 20.47 4.47 -5.59
N ILE A 56 19.25 4.03 -5.31
CA ILE A 56 18.07 4.90 -5.16
C ILE A 56 18.31 5.94 -4.06
N GLU A 57 18.75 5.52 -2.87
CA GLU A 57 18.99 6.42 -1.75
C GLU A 57 20.05 7.48 -2.08
N LEU A 58 21.17 7.07 -2.68
CA LEU A 58 22.27 7.98 -3.04
C LEU A 58 21.85 8.96 -4.14
N ALA A 59 21.22 8.48 -5.20
CA ALA A 59 20.76 9.32 -6.30
C ALA A 59 19.68 10.33 -5.86
N THR A 60 18.74 9.89 -5.03
CA THR A 60 17.70 10.80 -4.51
C THR A 60 18.27 11.88 -3.60
N ARG A 61 19.22 11.53 -2.72
CA ARG A 61 19.91 12.52 -1.87
C ARG A 61 20.76 13.52 -2.68
N ALA A 62 21.25 13.12 -3.85
CA ALA A 62 21.98 14.03 -4.74
C ALA A 62 21.04 15.00 -5.49
N GLU A 63 19.83 14.56 -5.82
CA GLU A 63 18.87 15.33 -6.60
C GLU A 63 18.01 16.29 -5.74
N PHE A 64 17.64 15.86 -4.52
CA PHE A 64 16.75 16.62 -3.64
C PHE A 64 17.47 17.17 -2.42
N SER A 65 17.37 18.47 -2.17
CA SER A 65 17.94 19.12 -0.98
C SER A 65 17.31 18.62 0.33
N ASN A 66 16.00 18.36 0.32
CA ASN A 66 15.27 17.66 1.37
C ASN A 66 14.86 16.30 0.79
N ALA A 67 15.57 15.24 1.13
CA ALA A 67 15.30 13.92 0.59
C ALA A 67 13.90 13.44 1.02
N PRO A 68 13.01 13.09 0.06
CA PRO A 68 11.71 12.52 0.38
C PRO A 68 11.86 11.16 1.05
N MET A 69 10.81 10.68 1.70
CA MET A 69 10.74 9.30 2.18
C MET A 69 10.76 8.34 1.00
N LEU A 70 11.57 7.30 1.10
CA LEU A 70 11.78 6.33 0.02
C LEU A 70 11.26 4.95 0.41
N ALA A 71 10.65 4.27 -0.53
CA ALA A 71 10.45 2.84 -0.49
C ALA A 71 10.87 2.23 -1.83
N TYR A 72 11.57 1.10 -1.80
CA TYR A 72 11.87 0.31 -2.98
C TYR A 72 11.22 -1.06 -2.85
N VAL A 73 10.41 -1.44 -3.81
CA VAL A 73 9.60 -2.65 -3.81
C VAL A 73 9.97 -3.52 -5.00
N ALA A 74 10.37 -4.77 -4.74
CA ALA A 74 10.74 -5.74 -5.76
C ALA A 74 9.49 -6.33 -6.44
N GLN A 75 8.74 -5.49 -7.14
CA GLN A 75 7.60 -5.83 -7.99
C GLN A 75 7.85 -5.26 -9.37
N ALA A 76 7.97 -6.13 -10.38
CA ALA A 76 8.26 -5.71 -11.74
C ALA A 76 7.14 -4.82 -12.29
N PRO A 77 7.40 -3.54 -12.63
CA PRO A 77 6.41 -2.72 -13.30
C PRO A 77 6.24 -3.21 -14.74
N LEU A 78 4.99 -3.44 -15.13
CA LEU A 78 4.68 -3.95 -16.47
C LEU A 78 4.79 -2.82 -17.50
N ARG A 79 5.47 -3.08 -18.63
CA ARG A 79 5.80 -2.13 -19.71
C ARG A 79 6.83 -1.05 -19.34
N SER A 80 7.57 -1.21 -18.22
CA SER A 80 8.67 -0.30 -17.88
C SER A 80 9.75 -1.05 -17.10
N THR A 81 10.98 -0.56 -17.12
CA THR A 81 12.10 -1.13 -16.35
C THR A 81 12.02 -0.71 -14.88
N LEU A 82 11.66 0.54 -14.66
CA LEU A 82 11.46 1.13 -13.34
C LEU A 82 10.21 2.01 -13.37
N ALA A 83 9.48 2.03 -12.27
CA ALA A 83 8.38 2.96 -12.08
C ALA A 83 8.42 3.57 -10.68
N ALA A 84 7.83 4.75 -10.52
CA ALA A 84 7.74 5.44 -9.24
C ALA A 84 6.34 6.03 -9.06
N GLU A 85 5.77 5.83 -7.86
CA GLU A 85 4.64 6.61 -7.37
C GLU A 85 5.17 7.69 -6.43
N VAL A 86 4.81 8.93 -6.72
CA VAL A 86 5.30 10.12 -6.03
C VAL A 86 4.15 10.81 -5.32
N THR A 87 4.33 11.09 -4.05
CA THR A 87 3.40 11.91 -3.26
C THR A 87 4.00 13.30 -3.06
N THR A 88 3.24 14.34 -3.40
CA THR A 88 3.61 15.74 -3.21
C THR A 88 2.56 16.46 -2.38
N ILE A 89 2.93 17.61 -1.80
CA ILE A 89 2.04 18.49 -1.04
C ILE A 89 2.21 19.94 -1.51
N ALA A 90 1.16 20.75 -1.35
CA ALA A 90 1.23 22.17 -1.67
C ALA A 90 2.05 22.93 -0.58
N GLU A 91 2.79 23.96 -0.99
CA GLU A 91 3.65 24.73 -0.10
C GLU A 91 2.84 25.50 0.97
N GLU A 92 1.67 26.01 0.59
CA GLU A 92 0.77 26.75 1.48
C GLU A 92 0.22 25.92 2.64
N ASP A 93 0.20 24.60 2.52
CA ASP A 93 -0.29 23.68 3.55
C ASP A 93 0.78 23.34 4.59
N ILE A 94 2.04 23.70 4.32
CA ILE A 94 3.18 23.35 5.16
C ILE A 94 3.40 24.42 6.21
N LYS A 95 3.21 24.06 7.49
CA LYS A 95 3.67 24.87 8.62
C LYS A 95 5.06 24.42 9.08
N GLU A 96 5.27 23.11 9.11
CA GLU A 96 6.52 22.49 9.53
C GLU A 96 6.61 21.06 8.97
N ILE A 97 7.80 20.66 8.53
CA ILE A 97 8.13 19.25 8.25
C ILE A 97 9.40 18.91 9.03
N VAL A 98 9.32 17.91 9.90
CA VAL A 98 10.47 17.33 10.59
C VAL A 98 10.88 16.06 9.90
N TYR A 99 12.11 15.99 9.39
CA TYR A 99 12.66 14.84 8.69
C TYR A 99 13.39 13.93 9.67
N HIS A 100 13.04 12.66 9.68
CA HIS A 100 13.74 11.57 10.37
C HIS A 100 14.27 10.57 9.34
N GLU A 101 14.95 9.53 9.80
CA GLU A 101 15.55 8.51 8.93
C GLU A 101 14.48 7.73 8.14
N ASP A 102 13.45 7.25 8.82
CA ASP A 102 12.42 6.36 8.28
C ASP A 102 11.07 7.04 8.00
N TYR A 103 10.89 8.27 8.45
CA TYR A 103 9.62 8.98 8.35
C TYR A 103 9.79 10.50 8.38
N ILE A 104 8.75 11.19 7.97
CA ILE A 104 8.57 12.62 8.22
C ILE A 104 7.36 12.84 9.13
N LEU A 105 7.45 13.87 9.97
CA LEU A 105 6.32 14.39 10.74
C LEU A 105 5.90 15.73 10.14
N ILE A 106 4.66 15.81 9.66
CA ILE A 106 4.11 17.01 9.03
C ILE A 106 3.15 17.70 9.99
N ASN A 107 3.36 19.00 10.19
CA ASN A 107 2.53 19.88 11.04
C ASN A 107 2.31 19.33 12.46
N GLY A 108 3.24 18.51 12.96
CA GLY A 108 3.17 17.87 14.28
C GLY A 108 2.07 16.81 14.44
N SER A 109 1.38 16.42 13.37
CA SER A 109 0.22 15.52 13.45
C SER A 109 0.22 14.35 12.46
N GLU A 110 0.86 14.46 11.31
CA GLU A 110 0.86 13.42 10.29
C GLU A 110 2.23 12.77 10.16
N ILE A 111 2.29 11.45 10.33
CA ILE A 111 3.48 10.64 10.04
C ILE A 111 3.32 10.03 8.65
N ILE A 112 4.31 10.26 7.79
CA ILE A 112 4.44 9.63 6.48
C ILE A 112 5.75 8.84 6.49
N SER A 113 5.67 7.52 6.47
CA SER A 113 6.89 6.70 6.47
C SER A 113 7.46 6.48 5.08
N GLY A 114 8.75 6.21 5.02
CA GLY A 114 9.38 5.46 3.94
C GLY A 114 9.15 3.95 4.11
N GLY A 115 9.93 3.15 3.40
CA GLY A 115 9.99 1.71 3.64
C GLY A 115 10.71 1.42 4.96
N ILE A 116 10.03 0.70 5.86
CA ILE A 116 10.64 0.11 7.05
C ILE A 116 11.10 -1.29 6.68
N TYR A 117 12.39 -1.55 6.81
CA TYR A 117 13.05 -2.76 6.35
C TYR A 117 13.65 -3.54 7.51
N SER A 118 13.93 -4.82 7.28
CA SER A 118 14.69 -5.68 8.18
C SER A 118 15.77 -6.43 7.42
N ASP A 119 16.60 -7.17 8.12
CA ASP A 119 17.63 -8.04 7.52
C ASP A 119 16.96 -9.21 6.79
N THR A 120 17.16 -9.31 5.48
CA THR A 120 16.58 -10.35 4.62
C THR A 120 17.14 -11.76 4.91
N ALA A 121 18.25 -11.87 5.67
CA ALA A 121 18.77 -13.15 6.14
C ALA A 121 17.91 -13.78 7.26
N LEU A 122 17.04 -13.01 7.91
CA LEU A 122 16.12 -13.48 8.93
C LEU A 122 14.89 -14.17 8.30
N GLY A 123 14.18 -14.98 9.09
CA GLY A 123 12.89 -15.52 8.66
C GLY A 123 11.81 -14.43 8.62
N ILE A 124 10.75 -14.65 7.82
CA ILE A 124 9.66 -13.67 7.61
C ILE A 124 9.02 -13.18 8.91
N ASP A 125 8.78 -14.07 9.87
CA ASP A 125 8.28 -13.72 11.20
C ASP A 125 9.24 -12.80 11.96
N GLN A 126 10.53 -13.14 11.99
CA GLN A 126 11.55 -12.33 12.65
C GLN A 126 11.73 -10.96 11.99
N GLN A 127 11.64 -10.91 10.65
CA GLN A 127 11.66 -9.65 9.91
C GLN A 127 10.44 -8.79 10.27
N ALA A 128 9.25 -9.39 10.28
CA ALA A 128 8.01 -8.70 10.62
C ALA A 128 8.03 -8.18 12.06
N ASP A 129 8.51 -8.99 13.03
CA ASP A 129 8.64 -8.57 14.43
C ASP A 129 9.56 -7.35 14.54
N ALA A 130 10.76 -7.39 13.94
CA ALA A 130 11.71 -6.28 13.97
C ALA A 130 11.14 -5.00 13.33
N ILE A 131 10.38 -5.14 12.26
CA ILE A 131 9.71 -4.01 11.58
C ILE A 131 8.62 -3.43 12.48
N PHE A 132 7.77 -4.25 13.10
CA PHE A 132 6.73 -3.75 14.00
C PHE A 132 7.29 -3.13 15.27
N ASP A 133 8.39 -3.66 15.82
CA ASP A 133 9.12 -3.01 16.92
C ASP A 133 9.62 -1.63 16.52
N ARG A 134 10.13 -1.48 15.28
CA ARG A 134 10.57 -0.18 14.76
C ARG A 134 9.41 0.80 14.58
N ILE A 135 8.28 0.34 14.05
CA ILE A 135 7.06 1.15 13.90
C ILE A 135 6.57 1.61 15.28
N GLU A 136 6.56 0.72 16.29
CA GLU A 136 6.17 1.08 17.65
C GLU A 136 7.09 2.17 18.23
N GLN A 137 8.40 2.08 18.03
CA GLN A 137 9.36 3.11 18.44
C GLN A 137 9.08 4.46 17.76
N ILE A 138 8.79 4.47 16.46
CA ILE A 138 8.44 5.69 15.72
C ILE A 138 7.20 6.35 16.33
N LEU A 139 6.14 5.57 16.55
CA LEU A 139 4.90 6.06 17.11
C LEU A 139 5.08 6.60 18.54
N GLN A 140 5.84 5.89 19.37
CA GLN A 140 6.16 6.31 20.74
C GLN A 140 6.97 7.61 20.77
N ASN A 141 7.97 7.77 19.91
CA ASN A 141 8.79 8.98 19.81
C ASN A 141 7.93 10.22 19.51
N GLU A 142 6.92 10.05 18.67
CA GLU A 142 6.01 11.13 18.28
C GLU A 142 4.76 11.24 19.17
N SER A 143 4.63 10.40 20.22
CA SER A 143 3.43 10.33 21.05
C SER A 143 2.15 10.10 20.23
N VAL A 144 2.24 9.29 19.18
CA VAL A 144 1.14 8.81 18.34
C VAL A 144 0.80 7.38 18.75
N LYS A 145 -0.46 7.02 18.79
CA LYS A 145 -0.90 5.68 19.19
C LYS A 145 -0.84 4.70 18.03
N VAL A 146 -0.81 3.41 18.33
CA VAL A 146 -0.85 2.35 17.30
C VAL A 146 -2.16 2.40 16.51
N ASP A 147 -3.30 2.67 17.17
CA ASP A 147 -4.61 2.83 16.53
C ASP A 147 -4.82 4.18 15.78
N ASP A 148 -3.78 5.02 15.74
CA ASP A 148 -3.71 6.19 14.87
C ASP A 148 -3.13 5.89 13.48
N ILE A 149 -2.64 4.66 13.23
CA ILE A 149 -2.27 4.22 11.89
C ILE A 149 -3.54 4.19 11.02
N VAL A 150 -3.54 4.90 9.90
CA VAL A 150 -4.68 4.98 8.99
C VAL A 150 -4.49 4.19 7.71
N ARG A 151 -3.24 3.99 7.29
CA ARG A 151 -2.89 3.21 6.09
C ARG A 151 -1.62 2.40 6.33
N GLN A 152 -1.58 1.16 5.83
CA GLN A 152 -0.40 0.30 5.88
C GLN A 152 -0.26 -0.52 4.59
N TRP A 153 0.89 -0.45 3.92
CA TRP A 153 1.27 -1.31 2.81
C TRP A 153 2.28 -2.34 3.32
N ASN A 154 1.98 -3.63 3.08
CA ASN A 154 2.81 -4.73 3.54
C ASN A 154 3.26 -5.53 2.32
N TYR A 155 4.52 -5.43 1.99
CA TYR A 155 5.15 -6.17 0.92
C TYR A 155 5.89 -7.35 1.52
N ILE A 156 5.56 -8.56 1.06
CA ILE A 156 6.01 -9.81 1.69
C ILE A 156 6.65 -10.68 0.62
N GLU A 157 7.94 -10.95 0.78
CA GLU A 157 8.66 -11.82 -0.16
C GLU A 157 7.99 -13.18 -0.25
N ARG A 158 7.64 -13.57 -1.50
CA ARG A 158 7.02 -14.86 -1.82
C ARG A 158 5.84 -15.17 -0.90
N ILE A 159 4.88 -14.25 -0.85
CA ILE A 159 3.75 -14.24 0.11
C ILE A 159 3.02 -15.57 0.23
N THR A 160 2.88 -16.32 -0.88
CA THR A 160 2.20 -17.62 -0.94
C THR A 160 3.10 -18.79 -0.55
N HIS A 161 4.43 -18.57 -0.41
CA HIS A 161 5.39 -19.64 -0.13
C HIS A 161 5.10 -20.31 1.20
N LEU A 162 5.03 -21.65 1.15
CA LEU A 162 4.81 -22.53 2.30
C LEU A 162 6.15 -23.10 2.77
N GLY A 163 6.74 -22.48 3.79
CA GLY A 163 7.96 -22.94 4.44
C GLY A 163 7.70 -23.92 5.59
N GLN A 164 8.77 -24.33 6.27
CA GLN A 164 8.66 -25.28 7.40
C GLN A 164 7.87 -24.72 8.60
N ARG A 165 7.86 -23.38 8.79
CA ARG A 165 7.18 -22.69 9.89
C ARG A 165 5.76 -22.23 9.57
N GLY A 166 5.38 -22.23 8.30
CA GLY A 166 4.08 -21.79 7.81
C GLY A 166 4.18 -21.04 6.50
N GLN A 167 3.05 -20.58 6.02
CA GLN A 167 2.98 -19.69 4.86
C GLN A 167 3.51 -18.30 5.25
N HIS A 168 4.27 -17.66 4.37
CA HIS A 168 4.84 -16.34 4.64
C HIS A 168 3.79 -15.30 5.03
N TYR A 169 2.64 -15.30 4.35
CA TYR A 169 1.53 -14.42 4.70
C TYR A 169 0.99 -14.68 6.12
N GLN A 170 0.87 -15.94 6.53
CA GLN A 170 0.40 -16.28 7.88
C GLN A 170 1.41 -15.86 8.95
N LEU A 171 2.70 -16.12 8.73
CA LEU A 171 3.76 -15.69 9.64
C LEU A 171 3.76 -14.18 9.84
N PHE A 172 3.64 -13.43 8.76
CA PHE A 172 3.50 -11.98 8.82
C PHE A 172 2.24 -11.54 9.61
N ASN A 173 1.09 -12.19 9.34
CA ASN A 173 -0.16 -11.87 10.04
C ASN A 173 -0.09 -12.17 11.55
N ASP A 174 0.64 -13.19 11.94
CA ASP A 174 0.84 -13.53 13.36
C ASP A 174 1.61 -12.41 14.08
N SER A 175 2.74 -11.95 13.50
CA SER A 175 3.52 -10.83 14.02
C SER A 175 2.70 -9.54 14.05
N ARG A 176 2.00 -9.20 12.94
CA ARG A 176 1.11 -8.04 12.89
C ARG A 176 0.02 -8.09 13.96
N SER A 177 -0.54 -9.26 14.19
CA SER A 177 -1.58 -9.42 15.22
C SER A 177 -1.05 -9.22 16.63
N GLN A 178 0.19 -9.62 16.92
CA GLN A 178 0.82 -9.34 18.21
C GLN A 178 0.98 -7.83 18.42
N PHE A 179 1.51 -7.12 17.42
CA PHE A 179 1.65 -5.67 17.45
C PHE A 179 0.28 -4.97 17.59
N TYR A 180 -0.74 -5.38 16.82
CA TYR A 180 -2.06 -4.78 16.88
C TYR A 180 -2.84 -5.07 18.18
N ASN A 181 -2.50 -6.13 18.88
CA ASN A 181 -3.11 -6.45 20.18
C ASN A 181 -2.64 -5.51 21.31
N THR A 182 -1.69 -4.61 21.05
CA THR A 182 -1.26 -3.59 22.03
C THR A 182 -2.29 -2.48 22.23
N THR A 183 -3.30 -2.38 21.33
CA THR A 183 -4.41 -1.40 21.42
C THR A 183 -5.76 -2.05 21.10
N GLN A 184 -6.84 -1.31 21.30
CA GLN A 184 -8.22 -1.85 21.18
C GLN A 184 -8.86 -1.59 19.81
N TRP A 185 -8.24 -0.76 18.94
CA TRP A 185 -8.79 -0.41 17.63
C TRP A 185 -10.26 0.04 17.68
N ALA A 186 -10.61 0.89 18.65
CA ALA A 186 -11.98 1.33 18.85
C ALA A 186 -12.61 2.02 17.64
N ASN A 187 -11.78 2.59 16.76
CA ASN A 187 -12.19 3.25 15.50
C ASN A 187 -11.91 2.37 14.25
N GLY A 188 -11.80 1.05 14.41
CA GLY A 188 -11.46 0.10 13.35
C GLY A 188 -9.97 0.08 12.99
N TYR A 189 -9.56 -0.95 12.24
CA TYR A 189 -8.19 -1.13 11.75
C TYR A 189 -7.84 -0.12 10.65
N PRO A 190 -6.54 0.04 10.29
CA PRO A 190 -6.17 0.82 9.11
C PRO A 190 -6.67 0.18 7.82
N ALA A 191 -6.81 0.96 6.76
CA ALA A 191 -6.81 0.38 5.43
C ALA A 191 -5.44 -0.25 5.17
N ALA A 192 -5.40 -1.47 4.62
CA ALA A 192 -4.12 -2.12 4.36
C ALA A 192 -4.13 -3.02 3.12
N THR A 193 -2.93 -3.22 2.57
CA THR A 193 -2.65 -4.16 1.49
C THR A 193 -1.56 -5.12 1.95
N GLY A 194 -1.75 -6.41 1.69
CA GLY A 194 -0.73 -7.45 1.89
C GLY A 194 -0.47 -8.15 0.58
N ILE A 195 0.67 -7.85 -0.07
CA ILE A 195 0.95 -8.25 -1.43
C ILE A 195 2.36 -8.84 -1.56
N GLY A 196 2.54 -9.76 -2.52
CA GLY A 196 3.80 -10.45 -2.73
C GLY A 196 4.87 -9.61 -3.41
N THR A 197 6.13 -9.87 -3.05
CA THR A 197 7.32 -9.41 -3.78
C THR A 197 8.17 -10.60 -4.19
N GLN A 198 9.07 -10.38 -5.15
CA GLN A 198 10.00 -11.40 -5.63
C GLN A 198 11.13 -11.62 -4.62
N THR A 199 11.70 -10.52 -4.14
CA THR A 199 12.84 -10.41 -3.23
C THR A 199 12.60 -9.24 -2.27
N GLY A 200 13.57 -8.95 -1.39
CA GLY A 200 13.54 -7.79 -0.50
C GLY A 200 12.96 -8.07 0.89
N GLY A 201 12.61 -9.32 1.18
CA GLY A 201 12.08 -9.72 2.48
C GLY A 201 10.71 -9.11 2.79
N VAL A 202 10.56 -8.60 4.02
CA VAL A 202 9.37 -7.87 4.44
C VAL A 202 9.65 -6.37 4.42
N ILE A 203 8.71 -5.61 3.84
CA ILE A 203 8.75 -4.15 3.82
C ILE A 203 7.39 -3.64 4.28
N VAL A 204 7.39 -2.68 5.21
CA VAL A 204 6.16 -1.99 5.61
C VAL A 204 6.30 -0.50 5.35
N VAL A 205 5.27 0.08 4.73
CA VAL A 205 5.09 1.53 4.59
C VAL A 205 3.80 1.89 5.31
N PHE A 206 3.79 2.97 6.07
CA PHE A 206 2.57 3.35 6.79
C PHE A 206 2.38 4.87 6.84
N ASP A 207 1.11 5.27 6.99
CA ASP A 207 0.70 6.63 7.31
C ASP A 207 -0.09 6.59 8.63
N ALA A 208 0.20 7.54 9.53
CA ALA A 208 -0.53 7.70 10.78
C ALA A 208 -0.92 9.16 10.99
N VAL A 209 -2.06 9.38 11.66
CA VAL A 209 -2.59 10.72 11.95
C VAL A 209 -2.93 10.78 13.43
N ARG A 210 -2.27 11.67 14.17
CA ARG A 210 -2.52 11.86 15.60
C ARG A 210 -4.00 12.08 15.90
N ASP A 211 -4.54 11.36 16.87
CA ASP A 211 -5.97 11.37 17.22
C ASP A 211 -6.88 11.06 16.02
N SER A 212 -6.49 10.08 15.22
CA SER A 212 -7.15 9.69 13.95
C SER A 212 -8.66 9.43 14.10
N ALA A 213 -9.13 9.02 15.27
CA ALA A 213 -10.54 8.82 15.57
C ALA A 213 -11.40 10.09 15.39
N GLN A 214 -10.78 11.28 15.39
CA GLN A 214 -11.50 12.55 15.22
C GLN A 214 -11.64 12.95 13.73
N CYS A 215 -10.85 12.36 12.85
CA CYS A 215 -10.79 12.75 11.44
C CYS A 215 -10.82 11.56 10.47
N SER A 216 -11.06 10.35 10.94
CA SER A 216 -11.10 9.19 10.07
C SER A 216 -12.22 8.22 10.42
N THR A 217 -12.78 7.59 9.39
CA THR A 217 -13.86 6.60 9.51
C THR A 217 -13.48 5.34 8.74
N ALA A 218 -13.59 4.19 9.41
CA ALA A 218 -13.45 2.89 8.75
C ALA A 218 -14.63 2.65 7.80
N ILE A 219 -14.36 2.19 6.59
CA ILE A 219 -15.39 1.85 5.61
C ILE A 219 -15.35 0.36 5.32
N ASP A 220 -16.46 -0.31 5.56
CA ASP A 220 -16.68 -1.70 5.17
C ASP A 220 -17.37 -1.78 3.81
N ASN A 221 -17.28 -2.98 3.19
CA ASN A 221 -17.99 -3.26 1.95
C ASN A 221 -19.12 -4.28 2.23
N PRO A 222 -20.39 -3.92 2.14
CA PRO A 222 -21.49 -4.86 2.36
C PRO A 222 -21.53 -6.03 1.37
N LEU A 223 -20.78 -5.95 0.26
CA LEU A 223 -20.61 -7.04 -0.71
C LEU A 223 -19.57 -8.08 -0.27
N GLN A 224 -18.78 -7.79 0.77
CA GLN A 224 -17.68 -8.63 1.25
C GLN A 224 -17.75 -8.76 2.78
N ILE A 225 -17.32 -9.90 3.32
CA ILE A 225 -17.12 -10.04 4.77
C ILE A 225 -15.87 -9.26 5.16
N SER A 226 -15.91 -8.55 6.31
CA SER A 226 -14.75 -7.87 6.88
C SER A 226 -13.58 -8.83 7.06
N ALA A 227 -12.38 -8.43 6.64
CA ALA A 227 -11.23 -9.34 6.58
C ALA A 227 -10.89 -9.97 7.94
N HIS A 228 -11.06 -9.21 9.03
CA HIS A 228 -10.83 -9.67 10.39
C HIS A 228 -11.90 -10.66 10.90
N ALA A 229 -13.01 -10.83 10.17
CA ALA A 229 -14.09 -11.76 10.48
C ALA A 229 -14.11 -13.00 9.57
N TYR A 230 -13.08 -13.21 8.74
CA TYR A 230 -12.99 -14.40 7.88
C TYR A 230 -13.06 -15.70 8.66
N SER A 231 -13.75 -16.69 8.09
CA SER A 231 -13.81 -18.04 8.65
C SER A 231 -12.45 -18.74 8.55
N GLN A 232 -12.22 -19.75 9.42
CA GLN A 232 -11.00 -20.55 9.38
C GLN A 232 -10.84 -21.37 8.09
N GLN A 233 -11.92 -21.51 7.29
CA GLN A 233 -11.93 -22.28 6.06
C GLN A 233 -11.17 -21.61 4.90
N VAL A 234 -11.20 -20.28 4.84
CA VAL A 234 -10.54 -19.49 3.76
C VAL A 234 -9.10 -19.12 4.10
N LEU A 235 -8.63 -19.45 5.30
CA LEU A 235 -7.26 -19.19 5.74
C LEU A 235 -6.37 -20.42 5.48
N ILE A 236 -5.18 -20.19 4.94
CA ILE A 236 -4.22 -21.26 4.62
C ILE A 236 -3.19 -21.41 5.74
N ASN A 237 -2.99 -22.63 6.25
CA ASN A 237 -1.90 -22.96 7.16
C ASN A 237 -1.51 -24.43 7.03
N THR A 238 -0.30 -24.79 7.47
CA THR A 238 0.25 -26.15 7.50
C THR A 238 -0.24 -27.01 8.67
N THR A 239 -0.86 -26.41 9.69
CA THR A 239 -1.25 -27.06 10.93
C THR A 239 -2.74 -26.87 11.20
N ASP A 240 -3.34 -27.73 12.04
CA ASP A 240 -4.70 -27.56 12.56
C ASP A 240 -4.81 -26.45 13.64
N ALA A 241 -3.74 -25.68 13.85
CA ALA A 241 -3.74 -24.56 14.77
C ALA A 241 -4.70 -23.45 14.30
N HIS A 242 -5.23 -22.69 15.22
CA HIS A 242 -6.06 -21.53 14.93
C HIS A 242 -5.28 -20.53 14.07
N LYS A 243 -5.86 -20.15 12.94
CA LYS A 243 -5.25 -19.25 11.96
C LYS A 243 -5.61 -17.80 12.29
N THR A 244 -4.62 -16.93 12.27
CA THR A 244 -4.83 -15.51 12.52
C THR A 244 -5.50 -14.85 11.31
N THR A 245 -6.62 -14.16 11.54
CA THR A 245 -7.30 -13.41 10.47
C THR A 245 -6.51 -12.15 10.10
N PRO A 246 -6.51 -11.75 8.81
CA PRO A 246 -5.98 -10.47 8.42
C PRO A 246 -6.72 -9.33 9.14
N LYS A 247 -5.96 -8.34 9.65
CA LYS A 247 -6.52 -7.22 10.42
C LYS A 247 -6.40 -5.94 9.60
N PHE A 248 -7.46 -5.60 8.87
CA PHE A 248 -7.59 -4.35 8.11
C PHE A 248 -9.06 -4.07 7.79
N GLU A 249 -9.38 -2.82 7.57
CA GLU A 249 -10.66 -2.38 7.00
C GLU A 249 -10.58 -2.34 5.48
N ARG A 250 -11.72 -2.46 4.79
CA ARG A 250 -11.78 -2.43 3.32
C ARG A 250 -11.35 -1.10 2.73
N ALA A 251 -11.67 -0.01 3.43
CA ALA A 251 -11.16 1.32 3.14
C ALA A 251 -11.14 2.18 4.41
N ARG A 252 -10.47 3.33 4.34
CA ARG A 252 -10.46 4.33 5.40
C ARG A 252 -10.65 5.72 4.82
N HIS A 253 -11.74 6.36 5.20
CA HIS A 253 -12.02 7.75 4.89
C HIS A 253 -11.24 8.65 5.85
N ILE A 254 -10.69 9.72 5.32
CA ILE A 254 -9.98 10.74 6.09
C ILE A 254 -10.58 12.09 5.78
N GLU A 255 -11.00 12.82 6.82
CA GLU A 255 -11.42 14.20 6.76
C GLU A 255 -10.19 15.13 6.86
N GLY A 256 -10.13 16.17 6.04
CA GLY A 256 -9.05 17.12 5.99
C GLY A 256 -9.44 18.36 5.19
N GLU A 257 -8.48 19.11 4.70
CA GLU A 257 -8.71 20.22 3.75
C GLU A 257 -9.34 19.68 2.46
N GLU A 258 -8.95 18.50 2.05
CA GLU A 258 -9.58 17.67 1.05
C GLU A 258 -9.90 16.31 1.66
N GLN A 259 -11.09 15.78 1.38
CA GLN A 259 -11.44 14.44 1.84
C GLN A 259 -10.75 13.39 0.95
N MET A 260 -10.28 12.31 1.56
CA MET A 260 -9.67 11.20 0.84
C MET A 260 -10.08 9.85 1.41
N ILE A 261 -10.01 8.83 0.57
CA ILE A 261 -10.25 7.44 0.95
C ILE A 261 -9.04 6.60 0.57
N TYR A 262 -8.41 5.98 1.56
CA TYR A 262 -7.46 4.89 1.33
C TYR A 262 -8.24 3.61 1.04
N ILE A 263 -8.02 3.02 -0.13
CA ILE A 263 -8.63 1.77 -0.58
C ILE A 263 -7.64 0.64 -0.34
N SER A 264 -8.02 -0.34 0.45
CA SER A 264 -7.21 -1.54 0.72
C SER A 264 -7.07 -2.43 -0.50
N GLY A 265 -6.12 -3.36 -0.49
CA GLY A 265 -6.03 -4.42 -1.47
C GLY A 265 -7.38 -5.13 -1.61
N THR A 266 -7.97 -5.01 -2.79
CA THR A 266 -9.30 -5.50 -3.14
C THR A 266 -9.20 -6.42 -4.34
N ALA A 267 -9.87 -7.56 -4.29
CA ALA A 267 -9.88 -8.56 -5.33
C ALA A 267 -11.31 -9.05 -5.64
N ALA A 268 -11.45 -9.96 -6.58
CA ALA A 268 -12.73 -10.54 -7.00
C ALA A 268 -13.30 -11.49 -5.95
N ILE A 269 -13.78 -10.95 -4.84
CA ILE A 269 -14.34 -11.67 -3.70
C ILE A 269 -15.77 -11.20 -3.46
N ARG A 270 -16.71 -12.15 -3.24
CA ARG A 270 -18.06 -11.92 -2.72
C ARG A 270 -18.24 -12.65 -1.40
N GLY A 271 -18.73 -11.95 -0.37
CA GLY A 271 -18.66 -12.50 0.98
C GLY A 271 -17.20 -12.75 1.39
N GLU A 272 -16.82 -14.00 1.60
CA GLU A 272 -15.42 -14.44 1.82
C GLU A 272 -14.89 -15.35 0.70
N GLU A 273 -15.70 -15.63 -0.31
CA GLU A 273 -15.37 -16.58 -1.40
C GLU A 273 -14.77 -15.84 -2.61
N SER A 274 -13.68 -16.40 -3.14
CA SER A 274 -13.04 -15.91 -4.37
C SER A 274 -13.89 -16.31 -5.58
N CYS A 275 -14.20 -15.36 -6.46
CA CYS A 275 -14.96 -15.62 -7.67
C CYS A 275 -14.03 -16.12 -8.78
N GLN A 276 -14.20 -17.38 -9.16
CA GLN A 276 -13.40 -18.05 -10.20
C GLN A 276 -13.89 -17.64 -11.59
N GLN A 277 -13.49 -16.46 -12.04
CA GLN A 277 -13.72 -15.94 -13.39
C GLN A 277 -12.38 -15.78 -14.11
N ASP A 278 -12.42 -15.49 -15.42
CA ASP A 278 -11.24 -15.07 -16.16
C ASP A 278 -10.73 -13.70 -15.67
N ILE A 279 -9.61 -13.24 -16.19
CA ILE A 279 -8.98 -12.00 -15.75
C ILE A 279 -9.89 -10.78 -15.96
N VAL A 280 -10.63 -10.71 -17.05
CA VAL A 280 -11.56 -9.61 -17.35
C VAL A 280 -12.72 -9.59 -16.35
N GLY A 281 -13.31 -10.76 -16.07
CA GLY A 281 -14.36 -10.89 -15.07
C GLY A 281 -13.88 -10.56 -13.65
N GLN A 282 -12.66 -10.99 -13.28
CA GLN A 282 -12.09 -10.63 -11.99
C GLN A 282 -11.77 -9.13 -11.91
N THR A 283 -11.28 -8.50 -12.97
CA THR A 283 -11.03 -7.06 -13.02
C THR A 283 -12.34 -6.28 -12.83
N ALA A 284 -13.38 -6.65 -13.58
CA ALA A 284 -14.69 -6.01 -13.48
C ALA A 284 -15.28 -6.12 -12.06
N LEU A 285 -15.22 -7.31 -11.45
CA LEU A 285 -15.75 -7.53 -10.12
C LEU A 285 -14.93 -6.82 -9.03
N THR A 286 -13.61 -6.74 -9.21
CA THR A 286 -12.74 -5.98 -8.31
C THR A 286 -13.06 -4.50 -8.34
N MET A 287 -13.24 -3.92 -9.52
CA MET A 287 -13.60 -2.51 -9.66
C MET A 287 -15.02 -2.22 -9.16
N GLU A 288 -15.99 -3.13 -9.40
CA GLU A 288 -17.33 -3.02 -8.80
C GLU A 288 -17.27 -2.99 -7.26
N ASN A 289 -16.42 -3.81 -6.64
CA ASN A 289 -16.20 -3.75 -5.19
C ASN A 289 -15.64 -2.40 -4.75
N ILE A 290 -14.68 -1.84 -5.50
CA ILE A 290 -14.03 -0.57 -5.19
C ILE A 290 -14.99 0.61 -5.40
N ASP A 291 -15.73 0.64 -6.52
CA ASP A 291 -16.73 1.67 -6.78
C ASP A 291 -17.80 1.73 -5.66
N HIS A 292 -18.22 0.56 -5.20
CA HIS A 292 -19.16 0.49 -4.10
C HIS A 292 -18.56 1.04 -2.80
N LEU A 293 -17.29 0.70 -2.50
CA LEU A 293 -16.60 1.19 -1.30
C LEU A 293 -16.57 2.71 -1.22
N ILE A 294 -16.23 3.39 -2.32
CA ILE A 294 -16.08 4.85 -2.34
C ILE A 294 -17.37 5.61 -2.64
N SER A 295 -18.49 4.90 -2.87
CA SER A 295 -19.79 5.53 -3.18
C SER A 295 -20.28 6.42 -2.04
N VAL A 296 -20.99 7.51 -2.37
CA VAL A 296 -21.59 8.41 -1.38
C VAL A 296 -22.54 7.67 -0.44
N GLU A 297 -23.29 6.70 -0.97
CA GLU A 297 -24.22 5.89 -0.18
C GLU A 297 -23.49 5.03 0.86
N ASN A 298 -22.40 4.36 0.46
CA ASN A 298 -21.64 3.53 1.37
C ASN A 298 -20.88 4.35 2.42
N GLN A 299 -20.34 5.52 2.03
CA GLN A 299 -19.75 6.47 2.97
C GLN A 299 -20.76 6.88 4.06
N ALA A 300 -21.99 7.25 3.66
CA ALA A 300 -23.06 7.63 4.60
C ALA A 300 -23.43 6.46 5.53
N THR A 301 -23.56 5.26 5.01
CA THR A 301 -23.89 4.05 5.78
C THR A 301 -22.76 3.69 6.75
N SER A 302 -21.51 3.93 6.40
CA SER A 302 -20.33 3.73 7.26
C SER A 302 -20.15 4.82 8.33
N GLY A 303 -20.97 5.88 8.32
CA GLY A 303 -20.94 6.94 9.33
C GLY A 303 -19.99 8.09 9.00
N VAL A 304 -19.57 8.24 7.74
CA VAL A 304 -18.83 9.44 7.30
C VAL A 304 -19.72 10.67 7.49
N SER A 305 -19.17 11.71 8.13
CA SER A 305 -19.96 12.89 8.54
C SER A 305 -20.43 13.74 7.35
N SER A 306 -19.62 13.78 6.28
CA SER A 306 -19.89 14.57 5.07
C SER A 306 -19.60 13.74 3.81
N PRO A 307 -20.44 12.76 3.47
CA PRO A 307 -20.24 11.92 2.29
C PRO A 307 -20.17 12.75 1.01
N THR A 308 -19.18 12.49 0.16
CA THR A 308 -18.96 13.24 -1.08
C THR A 308 -18.59 12.33 -2.24
N LYS A 309 -18.69 12.85 -3.46
CA LYS A 309 -18.21 12.13 -4.64
C LYS A 309 -16.70 12.10 -4.64
N MET A 310 -16.17 10.93 -4.96
CA MET A 310 -14.73 10.68 -5.00
C MET A 310 -14.30 10.37 -6.43
N GLU A 311 -13.06 10.73 -6.77
CA GLU A 311 -12.36 10.29 -7.98
C GLU A 311 -11.08 9.55 -7.61
N TYR A 312 -10.60 8.70 -8.51
CA TYR A 312 -9.37 7.93 -8.30
C TYR A 312 -8.15 8.82 -8.51
N ALA A 313 -7.42 9.12 -7.44
CA ALA A 313 -6.21 9.93 -7.50
C ALA A 313 -4.99 9.12 -7.97
N THR A 314 -4.82 7.89 -7.45
CA THR A 314 -3.79 6.95 -7.89
C THR A 314 -4.21 5.52 -7.55
N MET A 315 -3.90 4.59 -8.45
CA MET A 315 -4.23 3.17 -8.29
C MET A 315 -3.01 2.29 -8.59
N ARG A 316 -2.98 1.11 -7.98
CA ARG A 316 -2.02 0.04 -8.28
C ARG A 316 -2.78 -1.23 -8.57
N ALA A 317 -2.53 -1.84 -9.72
CA ALA A 317 -3.06 -3.14 -10.09
C ALA A 317 -1.93 -4.18 -10.06
N TYR A 318 -2.11 -5.19 -9.24
CA TYR A 318 -1.19 -6.30 -9.07
C TYR A 318 -1.71 -7.48 -9.88
N LEU A 319 -0.98 -7.88 -10.91
CA LEU A 319 -1.31 -8.98 -11.78
C LEU A 319 -0.45 -10.21 -11.43
N LYS A 320 -1.11 -11.34 -11.24
CA LYS A 320 -0.44 -12.62 -10.97
C LYS A 320 0.31 -13.13 -12.19
N TYR A 321 -0.21 -12.89 -13.39
CA TYR A 321 0.37 -13.31 -14.67
C TYR A 321 0.53 -12.09 -15.59
N CYS A 322 1.75 -11.88 -16.09
CA CYS A 322 2.06 -10.76 -16.99
C CYS A 322 1.27 -10.79 -18.30
N ASP A 323 0.95 -11.98 -18.79
CA ASP A 323 0.20 -12.19 -20.04
C ASP A 323 -1.22 -11.63 -19.99
N ASN A 324 -1.75 -11.37 -18.81
CA ASN A 324 -3.07 -10.78 -18.63
C ASN A 324 -3.10 -9.25 -18.79
N LEU A 325 -1.94 -8.60 -18.99
CA LEU A 325 -1.84 -7.14 -18.96
C LEU A 325 -2.69 -6.46 -20.03
N ASP A 326 -2.66 -6.98 -21.26
CA ASP A 326 -3.38 -6.34 -22.38
C ASP A 326 -4.90 -6.39 -22.19
N ASP A 327 -5.43 -7.49 -21.68
CA ASP A 327 -6.86 -7.65 -21.37
C ASP A 327 -7.27 -6.69 -20.24
N VAL A 328 -6.47 -6.60 -19.17
CA VAL A 328 -6.73 -5.71 -18.04
C VAL A 328 -6.67 -4.25 -18.46
N THR A 329 -5.62 -3.85 -19.19
CA THR A 329 -5.47 -2.44 -19.62
C THR A 329 -6.58 -2.04 -20.58
N THR A 330 -6.95 -2.91 -21.52
CA THR A 330 -8.06 -2.63 -22.44
C THR A 330 -9.36 -2.40 -21.66
N TRP A 331 -9.68 -3.28 -20.73
CA TRP A 331 -10.89 -3.14 -19.92
C TRP A 331 -10.88 -1.88 -19.05
N ILE A 332 -9.77 -1.57 -18.39
CA ILE A 332 -9.62 -0.37 -17.53
C ILE A 332 -9.75 0.91 -18.39
N ASP A 333 -9.07 0.99 -19.53
CA ASP A 333 -9.10 2.17 -20.40
C ASP A 333 -10.51 2.44 -20.96
N GLU A 334 -11.28 1.39 -21.24
CA GLU A 334 -12.67 1.49 -21.70
C GLU A 334 -13.64 1.98 -20.62
N HIS A 335 -13.44 1.59 -19.35
CA HIS A 335 -14.40 1.86 -18.26
C HIS A 335 -13.97 3.03 -17.37
N TYR A 336 -12.66 3.27 -17.26
CA TYR A 336 -12.06 4.31 -16.41
C TYR A 336 -11.00 5.12 -17.18
N PRO A 337 -11.40 5.82 -18.24
CA PRO A 337 -10.47 6.62 -19.05
C PRO A 337 -9.78 7.68 -18.17
N ASN A 338 -8.47 7.81 -18.31
CA ASN A 338 -7.60 8.73 -17.57
C ASN A 338 -7.30 8.33 -16.11
N MET A 339 -7.66 7.12 -15.65
CA MET A 339 -7.24 6.63 -14.34
C MET A 339 -5.71 6.57 -14.24
N GLN A 340 -5.13 7.23 -13.24
CA GLN A 340 -3.72 7.07 -12.94
C GLN A 340 -3.50 5.71 -12.26
N ILE A 341 -2.97 4.75 -12.99
CA ILE A 341 -2.78 3.39 -12.50
C ILE A 341 -1.40 2.85 -12.89
N ILE A 342 -0.74 2.16 -11.97
CA ILE A 342 0.50 1.43 -12.20
C ILE A 342 0.20 -0.07 -12.18
N TYR A 343 0.66 -0.79 -13.21
CA TYR A 343 0.50 -2.24 -13.30
C TYR A 343 1.78 -2.94 -12.87
N LEU A 344 1.66 -3.86 -11.93
CA LEU A 344 2.78 -4.53 -11.27
C LEU A 344 2.59 -6.05 -11.34
N TRP A 345 3.68 -6.78 -11.53
CA TRP A 345 3.66 -8.22 -11.37
C TRP A 345 3.87 -8.57 -9.90
N ALA A 346 2.90 -9.29 -9.31
CA ALA A 346 2.98 -9.71 -7.92
C ALA A 346 2.15 -10.96 -7.64
N ASP A 347 2.59 -11.77 -6.68
CA ASP A 347 1.76 -12.82 -6.11
C ASP A 347 0.68 -12.24 -5.20
N ILE A 348 -0.53 -12.77 -5.35
CA ILE A 348 -1.70 -12.42 -4.54
C ILE A 348 -1.88 -13.49 -3.46
N CYS A 349 -2.40 -13.11 -2.31
CA CYS A 349 -2.48 -13.96 -1.12
C CYS A 349 -3.33 -15.25 -1.27
N ARG A 350 -4.13 -15.37 -2.34
CA ARG A 350 -4.89 -16.59 -2.70
C ARG A 350 -4.57 -17.05 -4.12
N GLU A 351 -4.50 -18.37 -4.32
CA GLU A 351 -4.06 -18.94 -5.60
C GLU A 351 -5.01 -18.65 -6.78
N GLU A 352 -6.30 -18.61 -6.53
CA GLU A 352 -7.34 -18.41 -7.54
C GLU A 352 -7.56 -16.97 -7.96
N LEU A 353 -6.98 -16.00 -7.24
CA LEU A 353 -7.06 -14.59 -7.57
C LEU A 353 -5.99 -14.23 -8.61
N LEU A 354 -6.41 -13.58 -9.68
CA LEU A 354 -5.57 -13.18 -10.81
C LEU A 354 -5.16 -11.72 -10.77
N ILE A 355 -5.93 -10.90 -10.06
CA ILE A 355 -5.72 -9.46 -9.92
C ILE A 355 -6.14 -9.00 -8.53
N GLU A 356 -5.37 -8.07 -7.98
CA GLU A 356 -5.71 -7.27 -6.80
C GLU A 356 -5.47 -5.80 -7.12
N ILE A 357 -6.37 -4.91 -6.71
CA ILE A 357 -6.27 -3.47 -6.95
C ILE A 357 -6.40 -2.74 -5.63
N GLU A 358 -5.55 -1.74 -5.43
CA GLU A 358 -5.60 -0.80 -4.31
C GLU A 358 -5.47 0.63 -4.82
N GLY A 359 -5.71 1.61 -3.95
CA GLY A 359 -5.44 2.98 -4.35
C GLY A 359 -5.90 4.02 -3.36
N ILE A 360 -5.98 5.21 -3.87
CA ILE A 360 -6.41 6.41 -3.15
C ILE A 360 -7.43 7.11 -4.02
N ALA A 361 -8.56 7.46 -3.42
CA ALA A 361 -9.55 8.34 -4.03
C ALA A 361 -9.60 9.66 -3.25
N THR A 362 -9.82 10.77 -3.97
CA THR A 362 -9.96 12.11 -3.39
C THR A 362 -11.29 12.72 -3.78
N GLN A 363 -11.71 13.71 -3.02
CA GLN A 363 -12.92 14.47 -3.30
C GLN A 363 -12.83 15.15 -4.67
N ILE A 364 -13.92 15.12 -5.44
CA ILE A 364 -14.06 15.90 -6.68
C ILE A 364 -14.32 17.37 -6.30
N ASP A 365 -13.50 18.28 -6.83
CA ASP A 365 -13.64 19.75 -6.67
C ASP A 365 -14.94 20.29 -7.27
#